data_f79de1b4925ab614fecacea01d982540
#
_entry.id   f79de1b4925ab614fecacea01d982540
#
_cell.length_a   1.000
_cell.length_b   1.000
_cell.length_c   1.000
_cell.angle_alpha   90.00
_cell.angle_beta   90.00
_cell.angle_gamma   90.00
#
_symmetry.space_group_name_H-M   'P 1'
#
loop_
_entity.id
_entity.type
_entity.pdbx_description
1 polymer ?
#
loop_
_entity_poly.entity_id
_entity_poly.type
_entity_poly.pdbx_seq_one_letter_code
_entity_poly.pdbx_strand_id
1 'polypeptide(L)'
;MTMSILPVIDKFTGERFGEVAIASPEDVDCAVRDAERAFPAWSETPAHERSRVLRRASELIEARRETLSTTIAREAGKAWKHAAGEVSRSVETFVFAAEEAKRIHGETILMDASAAGEGRIGFYLRTPMGVIAAITPFNFPLNLVAHKLAPALAAGNTLVLKPAEETPLTAVALAGILAEAGLPDGVLRLVHGEGPTTGEALVRHPVPAKISFTGSPPVGRLITSLAGLKRVTLELGNNSGTIVEPDADLARAIPRCVMSSFANAGQVCISLQRLYVHEAIAEPFIREFVRQTEALTVGNPLDRTCDVGPLISDDAADRAERWIREAEAEGARIVTGGRREGRLIWPTVLTGTRPEMKVMCQEAFAPLVSIVTYHDFDEALRLVGNSPYGLQAGVYTRDLHKAFAAVRRLDVGGVMINDTSIFRVDHMPYGGNRMSGIGREGVRFAIEEMTNIRMVVISP
;
A
#
# COMPACT_ATOMS: atom_id res chain seq x y z
N MET A 1 -9.73 -33.26 14.04
CA MET A 1 -9.38 -31.97 14.66
C MET A 1 -10.43 -30.96 14.24
N THR A 2 -11.03 -30.24 15.18
CA THR A 2 -11.95 -29.13 14.85
C THR A 2 -11.16 -28.05 14.16
N MET A 3 -11.52 -27.70 12.91
CA MET A 3 -10.93 -26.55 12.20
C MET A 3 -11.17 -25.28 13.02
N SER A 4 -10.11 -24.56 13.39
CA SER A 4 -10.22 -23.24 13.98
C SER A 4 -10.72 -22.26 12.91
N ILE A 5 -11.68 -21.42 13.27
CA ILE A 5 -12.36 -20.49 12.35
C ILE A 5 -12.04 -19.06 12.76
N LEU A 6 -11.72 -18.22 11.79
CA LEU A 6 -11.58 -16.77 11.93
C LEU A 6 -12.88 -16.11 11.47
N PRO A 7 -13.67 -15.52 12.38
CA PRO A 7 -14.87 -14.79 12.00
C PRO A 7 -14.52 -13.46 11.32
N VAL A 8 -15.24 -13.08 10.28
CA VAL A 8 -15.12 -11.77 9.62
C VAL A 8 -16.28 -10.90 10.07
N ILE A 9 -15.92 -9.76 10.65
CA ILE A 9 -16.85 -8.83 11.30
C ILE A 9 -17.02 -7.58 10.45
N ASP A 10 -18.26 -7.19 10.24
CA ASP A 10 -18.63 -5.89 9.69
C ASP A 10 -18.15 -4.78 10.65
N LYS A 11 -17.29 -3.90 10.16
CA LYS A 11 -16.59 -2.93 11.03
C LYS A 11 -17.52 -1.84 11.58
N PHE A 12 -18.67 -1.63 10.95
CA PHE A 12 -19.65 -0.63 11.39
C PHE A 12 -20.69 -1.23 12.34
N THR A 13 -21.29 -2.39 11.98
CA THR A 13 -22.36 -2.99 12.79
C THR A 13 -21.84 -3.88 13.91
N GLY A 14 -20.59 -4.40 13.81
CA GLY A 14 -20.04 -5.39 14.72
C GLY A 14 -20.57 -6.82 14.46
N GLU A 15 -21.41 -7.02 13.47
CA GLU A 15 -21.99 -8.33 13.16
C GLU A 15 -21.05 -9.19 12.34
N ARG A 16 -21.05 -10.49 12.63
CA ARG A 16 -20.36 -11.47 11.79
C ARG A 16 -21.08 -11.63 10.46
N PHE A 17 -20.36 -11.49 9.34
CA PHE A 17 -20.92 -11.67 8.01
C PHE A 17 -20.15 -12.68 7.12
N GLY A 18 -19.12 -13.28 7.66
CA GLY A 18 -18.34 -14.32 6.99
C GLY A 18 -17.37 -15.01 7.94
N GLU A 19 -16.63 -15.95 7.40
CA GLU A 19 -15.58 -16.68 8.12
C GLU A 19 -14.58 -17.30 7.15
N VAL A 20 -13.38 -17.57 7.62
CA VAL A 20 -12.35 -18.36 6.93
C VAL A 20 -11.72 -19.35 7.90
N ALA A 21 -11.21 -20.47 7.39
CA ALA A 21 -10.47 -21.42 8.20
C ALA A 21 -9.08 -20.89 8.53
N ILE A 22 -8.63 -21.06 9.77
CA ILE A 22 -7.26 -20.72 10.18
C ILE A 22 -6.33 -21.85 9.75
N ALA A 23 -5.27 -21.50 9.02
CA ALA A 23 -4.26 -22.44 8.57
C ALA A 23 -3.27 -22.78 9.71
N SER A 24 -3.06 -24.06 9.96
CA SER A 24 -1.97 -24.55 10.80
C SER A 24 -0.61 -24.41 10.10
N PRO A 25 0.52 -24.57 10.79
CA PRO A 25 1.83 -24.64 10.15
C PRO A 25 1.93 -25.73 9.07
N GLU A 26 1.27 -26.85 9.26
CA GLU A 26 1.19 -27.97 8.31
C GLU A 26 0.39 -27.57 7.06
N ASP A 27 -0.70 -26.79 7.21
CA ASP A 27 -1.47 -26.25 6.09
C ASP A 27 -0.63 -25.23 5.30
N VAL A 28 0.20 -24.45 5.98
CA VAL A 28 1.15 -23.52 5.32
C VAL A 28 2.17 -24.31 4.51
N ASP A 29 2.77 -25.38 5.07
CA ASP A 29 3.71 -26.26 4.33
C ASP A 29 3.01 -26.88 3.11
N CYS A 30 1.81 -27.42 3.26
CA CYS A 30 1.03 -27.96 2.14
C CYS A 30 0.79 -26.92 1.05
N ALA A 31 0.37 -25.71 1.40
CA ALA A 31 0.13 -24.62 0.46
C ALA A 31 1.40 -24.22 -0.30
N VAL A 32 2.54 -24.16 0.40
CA VAL A 32 3.83 -23.82 -0.22
C VAL A 32 4.29 -24.95 -1.14
N ARG A 33 4.15 -26.21 -0.74
CA ARG A 33 4.48 -27.36 -1.59
C ARG A 33 3.59 -27.47 -2.82
N ASP A 34 2.30 -27.12 -2.70
CA ASP A 34 1.40 -27.03 -3.85
C ASP A 34 1.88 -25.99 -4.86
N ALA A 35 2.23 -24.78 -4.36
CA ALA A 35 2.76 -23.71 -5.19
C ALA A 35 4.12 -24.08 -5.83
N GLU A 36 4.99 -24.80 -5.12
CA GLU A 36 6.26 -25.33 -5.63
C GLU A 36 6.02 -26.35 -6.76
N ARG A 37 5.06 -27.27 -6.60
CA ARG A 37 4.73 -28.25 -7.64
C ARG A 37 4.12 -27.63 -8.89
N ALA A 38 3.35 -26.55 -8.75
CA ALA A 38 2.74 -25.85 -9.88
C ALA A 38 3.74 -24.93 -10.64
N PHE A 39 4.85 -24.56 -9.99
CA PHE A 39 5.79 -23.58 -10.54
C PHE A 39 6.40 -23.97 -11.89
N PRO A 40 6.92 -25.19 -12.13
CA PRO A 40 7.52 -25.53 -13.42
C PRO A 40 6.57 -25.28 -14.60
N ALA A 41 5.35 -25.78 -14.53
CA ALA A 41 4.36 -25.61 -15.60
C ALA A 41 3.95 -24.15 -15.80
N TRP A 42 3.74 -23.38 -14.73
CA TRP A 42 3.38 -21.97 -14.84
C TRP A 42 4.52 -21.11 -15.34
N SER A 43 5.74 -21.39 -14.91
CA SER A 43 6.95 -20.65 -15.36
C SER A 43 7.23 -20.80 -16.85
N GLU A 44 6.85 -21.93 -17.46
CA GLU A 44 6.97 -22.23 -18.89
C GLU A 44 5.76 -21.76 -19.68
N THR A 45 4.67 -21.34 -19.03
CA THR A 45 3.48 -20.82 -19.71
C THR A 45 3.85 -19.61 -20.55
N PRO A 46 3.50 -19.59 -21.88
CA PRO A 46 3.83 -18.47 -22.75
C PRO A 46 3.31 -17.12 -22.24
N ALA A 47 4.06 -16.06 -22.50
CA ALA A 47 3.72 -14.71 -22.03
C ALA A 47 2.32 -14.24 -22.44
N HIS A 48 1.87 -14.59 -23.66
CA HIS A 48 0.54 -14.23 -24.13
C HIS A 48 -0.58 -14.96 -23.39
N GLU A 49 -0.35 -16.17 -22.91
CA GLU A 49 -1.31 -16.93 -22.11
C GLU A 49 -1.42 -16.33 -20.68
N ARG A 50 -0.28 -16.03 -20.03
CA ARG A 50 -0.28 -15.33 -18.74
C ARG A 50 -1.00 -13.97 -18.86
N SER A 51 -0.72 -13.21 -19.92
CA SER A 51 -1.41 -11.95 -20.22
C SER A 51 -2.92 -12.16 -20.39
N ARG A 52 -3.37 -13.23 -21.05
CA ARG A 52 -4.79 -13.53 -21.26
C ARG A 52 -5.50 -13.79 -19.93
N VAL A 53 -4.90 -14.59 -19.03
CA VAL A 53 -5.45 -14.84 -17.69
C VAL A 53 -5.61 -13.54 -16.91
N LEU A 54 -4.57 -12.68 -16.88
CA LEU A 54 -4.58 -11.41 -16.15
C LEU A 54 -5.62 -10.44 -16.72
N ARG A 55 -5.76 -10.36 -18.04
CA ARG A 55 -6.78 -9.52 -18.68
C ARG A 55 -8.19 -10.02 -18.36
N ARG A 56 -8.39 -11.34 -18.41
CA ARG A 56 -9.69 -11.93 -18.04
C ARG A 56 -10.01 -11.66 -16.56
N ALA A 57 -9.02 -11.71 -15.69
CA ALA A 57 -9.20 -11.35 -14.27
C ALA A 57 -9.65 -9.89 -14.13
N SER A 58 -9.06 -8.94 -14.85
CA SER A 58 -9.47 -7.53 -14.81
C SER A 58 -10.93 -7.33 -15.24
N GLU A 59 -11.38 -8.03 -16.29
CA GLU A 59 -12.77 -7.99 -16.75
C GLU A 59 -13.74 -8.54 -15.70
N LEU A 60 -13.37 -9.64 -15.03
CA LEU A 60 -14.18 -10.26 -14.00
C LEU A 60 -14.22 -9.43 -12.70
N ILE A 61 -13.15 -8.73 -12.35
CA ILE A 61 -13.12 -7.78 -11.23
C ILE A 61 -14.10 -6.63 -11.53
N GLU A 62 -14.03 -6.06 -12.74
CA GLU A 62 -14.96 -4.99 -13.15
C GLU A 62 -16.42 -5.47 -13.14
N ALA A 63 -16.72 -6.66 -13.66
CA ALA A 63 -18.06 -7.23 -13.66
C ALA A 63 -18.62 -7.46 -12.23
N ARG A 64 -17.74 -7.60 -11.22
CA ARG A 64 -18.10 -7.79 -9.81
C ARG A 64 -17.89 -6.56 -8.94
N ARG A 65 -17.77 -5.38 -9.55
CA ARG A 65 -17.49 -4.10 -8.88
C ARG A 65 -18.36 -3.86 -7.67
N GLU A 66 -19.67 -4.00 -7.80
CA GLU A 66 -20.63 -3.73 -6.73
C GLU A 66 -20.45 -4.68 -5.54
N THR A 67 -20.31 -5.98 -5.81
CA THR A 67 -20.11 -7.00 -4.77
C THR A 67 -18.77 -6.81 -4.05
N LEU A 68 -17.69 -6.59 -4.80
CA LEU A 68 -16.36 -6.35 -4.23
C LEU A 68 -16.34 -5.06 -3.40
N SER A 69 -16.93 -3.97 -3.90
CA SER A 69 -17.00 -2.70 -3.17
C SER A 69 -17.78 -2.84 -1.86
N THR A 70 -18.88 -3.58 -1.89
CA THR A 70 -19.69 -3.87 -0.69
C THR A 70 -18.92 -4.72 0.31
N THR A 71 -18.22 -5.76 -0.14
CA THR A 71 -17.39 -6.60 0.73
C THR A 71 -16.28 -5.77 1.38
N ILE A 72 -15.54 -4.96 0.60
CA ILE A 72 -14.50 -4.07 1.11
C ILE A 72 -15.08 -3.08 2.13
N ALA A 73 -16.24 -2.46 1.84
CA ALA A 73 -16.86 -1.52 2.75
C ALA A 73 -17.21 -2.16 4.11
N ARG A 74 -17.65 -3.41 4.11
CA ARG A 74 -18.00 -4.14 5.33
C ARG A 74 -16.78 -4.61 6.11
N GLU A 75 -15.84 -5.32 5.45
CA GLU A 75 -14.71 -5.93 6.16
C GLU A 75 -13.62 -4.92 6.55
N ALA A 76 -13.44 -3.83 5.79
CA ALA A 76 -12.44 -2.80 6.07
C ALA A 76 -13.01 -1.52 6.70
N GLY A 77 -14.34 -1.38 6.79
CA GLY A 77 -14.97 -0.14 7.25
C GLY A 77 -14.83 1.03 6.27
N LYS A 78 -14.42 0.76 5.04
CA LYS A 78 -14.09 1.76 4.04
C LYS A 78 -15.34 2.35 3.41
N ALA A 79 -15.50 3.69 3.41
CA ALA A 79 -16.59 4.37 2.73
C ALA A 79 -16.75 3.87 1.29
N TRP A 80 -17.98 3.56 0.86
CA TRP A 80 -18.25 2.85 -0.39
C TRP A 80 -17.59 3.47 -1.62
N LYS A 81 -17.57 4.81 -1.69
CA LYS A 81 -16.90 5.52 -2.80
C LYS A 81 -15.39 5.23 -2.89
N HIS A 82 -14.72 5.07 -1.74
CA HIS A 82 -13.31 4.71 -1.69
C HIS A 82 -13.10 3.21 -1.97
N ALA A 83 -14.05 2.36 -1.56
CA ALA A 83 -14.05 0.94 -1.91
C ALA A 83 -14.23 0.73 -3.43
N ALA A 84 -15.18 1.44 -4.04
CA ALA A 84 -15.39 1.42 -5.49
C ALA A 84 -14.17 1.95 -6.27
N GLY A 85 -13.52 3.00 -5.75
CA GLY A 85 -12.25 3.50 -6.29
C GLY A 85 -11.13 2.48 -6.20
N GLU A 86 -11.06 1.70 -5.13
CA GLU A 86 -10.09 0.62 -4.97
C GLU A 86 -10.32 -0.50 -6.01
N VAL A 87 -11.58 -0.88 -6.26
CA VAL A 87 -11.91 -1.85 -7.31
C VAL A 87 -11.44 -1.36 -8.68
N SER A 88 -11.69 -0.08 -9.02
CA SER A 88 -11.21 0.52 -10.28
C SER A 88 -9.70 0.40 -10.42
N ARG A 89 -8.95 0.75 -9.38
CA ARG A 89 -7.50 0.64 -9.36
C ARG A 89 -7.02 -0.80 -9.51
N SER A 90 -7.72 -1.74 -8.90
CA SER A 90 -7.37 -3.17 -9.03
C SER A 90 -7.57 -3.68 -10.46
N VAL A 91 -8.63 -3.22 -11.15
CA VAL A 91 -8.81 -3.48 -12.59
C VAL A 91 -7.61 -2.99 -13.38
N GLU A 92 -7.18 -1.74 -13.17
CA GLU A 92 -6.02 -1.15 -13.84
C GLU A 92 -4.72 -1.92 -13.53
N THR A 93 -4.51 -2.33 -12.26
CA THR A 93 -3.34 -3.11 -11.85
C THR A 93 -3.24 -4.42 -12.64
N PHE A 94 -4.35 -5.14 -12.82
CA PHE A 94 -4.37 -6.36 -13.63
C PHE A 94 -4.23 -6.08 -15.12
N VAL A 95 -4.77 -4.98 -15.66
CA VAL A 95 -4.56 -4.54 -17.04
C VAL A 95 -3.08 -4.27 -17.30
N PHE A 96 -2.42 -3.45 -16.47
CA PHE A 96 -0.98 -3.18 -16.58
C PHE A 96 -0.16 -4.46 -16.48
N ALA A 97 -0.49 -5.37 -15.57
CA ALA A 97 0.21 -6.65 -15.45
C ALA A 97 0.06 -7.54 -16.69
N ALA A 98 -1.13 -7.55 -17.31
CA ALA A 98 -1.38 -8.26 -18.56
C ALA A 98 -0.55 -7.69 -19.72
N GLU A 99 -0.34 -6.38 -19.75
CA GLU A 99 0.49 -5.71 -20.75
C GLU A 99 1.98 -5.95 -20.51
N GLU A 100 2.43 -5.79 -19.26
CA GLU A 100 3.83 -5.99 -18.87
C GLU A 100 4.27 -7.47 -18.98
N ALA A 101 3.37 -8.43 -18.82
CA ALA A 101 3.68 -9.85 -19.05
C ALA A 101 4.33 -10.11 -20.41
N LYS A 102 3.95 -9.32 -21.43
CA LYS A 102 4.48 -9.41 -22.81
C LYS A 102 5.70 -8.51 -23.05
N ARG A 103 6.14 -7.75 -22.05
CA ARG A 103 7.27 -6.80 -22.15
C ARG A 103 8.44 -7.17 -21.26
N ILE A 104 8.41 -8.34 -20.62
CA ILE A 104 9.52 -8.84 -19.80
C ILE A 104 10.64 -9.23 -20.75
N HIS A 105 11.69 -8.43 -20.80
CA HIS A 105 12.82 -8.61 -21.70
C HIS A 105 14.13 -8.51 -20.94
N GLY A 106 15.19 -9.03 -21.56
CA GLY A 106 16.57 -8.81 -21.18
C GLY A 106 17.24 -7.78 -22.09
N GLU A 107 18.55 -7.68 -21.97
CA GLU A 107 19.35 -6.75 -22.78
C GLU A 107 20.58 -7.47 -23.33
N THR A 108 21.04 -7.01 -24.49
CA THR A 108 22.31 -7.42 -25.08
C THR A 108 23.45 -6.68 -24.37
N ILE A 109 24.48 -7.42 -23.99
CA ILE A 109 25.68 -6.87 -23.34
C ILE A 109 26.81 -6.84 -24.38
N LEU A 110 27.43 -5.67 -24.55
CA LEU A 110 28.58 -5.48 -25.43
C LEU A 110 29.82 -6.17 -24.82
N MET A 111 30.08 -7.42 -25.24
CA MET A 111 31.12 -8.24 -24.62
C MET A 111 32.55 -7.75 -24.94
N ASP A 112 32.74 -7.22 -26.15
CA ASP A 112 34.02 -6.68 -26.63
C ASP A 112 34.38 -5.28 -26.08
N ALA A 113 33.52 -4.72 -25.17
CA ALA A 113 33.94 -3.61 -24.31
C ALA A 113 35.18 -3.98 -23.44
N SER A 114 35.52 -5.28 -23.33
CA SER A 114 36.73 -5.79 -22.73
C SER A 114 37.42 -6.77 -23.72
N ALA A 115 38.72 -6.71 -23.85
CA ALA A 115 39.49 -7.60 -24.71
C ALA A 115 39.25 -9.10 -24.45
N ALA A 116 38.94 -9.48 -23.19
CA ALA A 116 38.56 -10.84 -22.83
C ALA A 116 37.22 -11.30 -23.42
N GLY A 117 36.39 -10.36 -23.87
CA GLY A 117 35.09 -10.60 -24.46
C GLY A 117 35.06 -10.63 -26.00
N GLU A 118 36.20 -10.41 -26.66
CA GLU A 118 36.26 -10.42 -28.13
C GLU A 118 35.73 -11.72 -28.72
N GLY A 119 34.94 -11.60 -29.80
CA GLY A 119 34.28 -12.71 -30.48
C GLY A 119 33.12 -13.37 -29.73
N ARG A 120 32.73 -12.88 -28.56
CA ARG A 120 31.60 -13.42 -27.78
C ARG A 120 30.32 -12.61 -27.95
N ILE A 121 29.18 -13.29 -27.89
CA ILE A 121 27.85 -12.67 -27.84
C ILE A 121 27.33 -12.83 -26.41
N GLY A 122 26.92 -11.72 -25.80
CA GLY A 122 26.36 -11.72 -24.46
C GLY A 122 24.96 -11.08 -24.43
N PHE A 123 24.06 -11.69 -23.66
CA PHE A 123 22.77 -11.11 -23.31
C PHE A 123 22.27 -11.70 -22.00
N TYR A 124 21.34 -11.02 -21.35
CA TYR A 124 20.67 -11.64 -20.21
C TYR A 124 19.18 -11.81 -20.48
N LEU A 125 18.59 -12.77 -19.76
CA LEU A 125 17.15 -13.01 -19.69
C LEU A 125 16.65 -12.73 -18.28
N ARG A 126 15.40 -12.33 -18.15
CA ARG A 126 14.69 -12.31 -16.88
C ARG A 126 13.90 -13.62 -16.74
N THR A 127 14.12 -14.32 -15.63
CA THR A 127 13.48 -15.61 -15.32
C THR A 127 12.69 -15.50 -14.03
N PRO A 128 11.52 -16.18 -13.89
CA PRO A 128 10.79 -16.20 -12.63
C PRO A 128 11.64 -16.77 -11.49
N MET A 129 11.34 -16.36 -10.27
CA MET A 129 12.13 -16.71 -9.07
C MET A 129 11.70 -18.02 -8.43
N GLY A 130 10.42 -18.41 -8.59
CA GLY A 130 9.85 -19.54 -7.88
C GLY A 130 8.57 -19.18 -7.14
N VAL A 131 8.44 -19.68 -5.91
CA VAL A 131 7.32 -19.35 -5.02
C VAL A 131 7.54 -17.99 -4.36
N ILE A 132 6.53 -17.11 -4.40
CA ILE A 132 6.50 -15.83 -3.71
C ILE A 132 5.59 -15.92 -2.49
N ALA A 133 6.09 -15.60 -1.31
CA ALA A 133 5.27 -15.40 -0.11
C ALA A 133 4.74 -13.97 -0.10
N ALA A 134 3.44 -13.79 -0.24
CA ALA A 134 2.76 -12.50 -0.23
C ALA A 134 1.98 -12.31 1.08
N ILE A 135 2.20 -11.18 1.77
CA ILE A 135 1.51 -10.84 3.02
C ILE A 135 0.99 -9.42 2.88
N THR A 136 -0.32 -9.23 3.08
CA THR A 136 -1.00 -7.96 2.79
C THR A 136 -1.74 -7.39 3.99
N PRO A 137 -1.90 -6.05 4.07
CA PRO A 137 -2.60 -5.37 5.13
C PRO A 137 -4.11 -5.27 4.85
N PHE A 138 -4.85 -4.74 5.82
CA PHE A 138 -6.31 -4.62 5.79
C PHE A 138 -6.85 -3.42 4.98
N ASN A 139 -6.05 -2.36 4.82
CA ASN A 139 -6.56 -1.05 4.41
C ASN A 139 -6.89 -0.92 2.90
N PHE A 140 -6.32 -1.75 2.05
CA PHE A 140 -6.66 -1.93 0.64
C PHE A 140 -6.67 -3.42 0.31
N PRO A 141 -7.69 -4.17 0.78
CA PRO A 141 -7.69 -5.63 0.76
C PRO A 141 -7.79 -6.24 -0.65
N LEU A 142 -8.17 -5.44 -1.65
CA LEU A 142 -8.16 -5.85 -3.05
C LEU A 142 -6.89 -5.36 -3.77
N ASN A 143 -6.62 -4.05 -3.73
CA ASN A 143 -5.58 -3.48 -4.59
C ASN A 143 -4.15 -3.79 -4.11
N LEU A 144 -3.90 -3.83 -2.79
CA LEU A 144 -2.57 -4.24 -2.31
C LEU A 144 -2.33 -5.74 -2.48
N VAL A 145 -3.38 -6.56 -2.52
CA VAL A 145 -3.28 -7.94 -2.97
C VAL A 145 -2.97 -7.98 -4.47
N ALA A 146 -3.70 -7.23 -5.29
CA ALA A 146 -3.45 -7.14 -6.74
C ALA A 146 -2.00 -6.74 -7.06
N HIS A 147 -1.43 -5.76 -6.35
CA HIS A 147 -0.04 -5.32 -6.51
C HIS A 147 1.01 -6.40 -6.23
N LYS A 148 0.66 -7.46 -5.50
CA LYS A 148 1.55 -8.60 -5.26
C LYS A 148 1.27 -9.75 -6.22
N LEU A 149 -0.02 -10.08 -6.44
CA LEU A 149 -0.39 -11.21 -7.27
C LEU A 149 -0.16 -10.95 -8.76
N ALA A 150 -0.65 -9.82 -9.28
CA ALA A 150 -0.65 -9.55 -10.71
C ALA A 150 0.77 -9.51 -11.31
N PRO A 151 1.77 -8.79 -10.74
CA PRO A 151 3.13 -8.80 -11.27
C PRO A 151 3.84 -10.14 -11.09
N ALA A 152 3.60 -10.86 -9.99
CA ALA A 152 4.18 -12.19 -9.79
C ALA A 152 3.68 -13.20 -10.82
N LEU A 153 2.36 -13.21 -11.07
CA LEU A 153 1.75 -14.05 -12.11
C LEU A 153 2.21 -13.66 -13.52
N ALA A 154 2.32 -12.37 -13.81
CA ALA A 154 2.87 -11.87 -15.08
C ALA A 154 4.31 -12.36 -15.31
N ALA A 155 5.12 -12.40 -14.26
CA ALA A 155 6.50 -12.87 -14.31
C ALA A 155 6.63 -14.40 -14.41
N GLY A 156 5.55 -15.17 -14.18
CA GLY A 156 5.57 -16.64 -14.19
C GLY A 156 5.91 -17.27 -12.85
N ASN A 157 5.78 -16.54 -11.74
CA ASN A 157 5.93 -17.06 -10.39
C ASN A 157 4.62 -17.68 -9.89
N THR A 158 4.72 -18.57 -8.90
CA THR A 158 3.60 -19.04 -8.09
C THR A 158 3.59 -18.31 -6.75
N LEU A 159 2.45 -18.33 -6.04
CA LEU A 159 2.29 -17.56 -4.81
C LEU A 159 1.58 -18.33 -3.70
N VAL A 160 1.99 -18.01 -2.47
CA VAL A 160 1.17 -18.25 -1.27
C VAL A 160 0.84 -16.89 -0.68
N LEU A 161 -0.46 -16.57 -0.59
CA LEU A 161 -0.97 -15.31 -0.08
C LEU A 161 -1.52 -15.49 1.34
N LYS A 162 -1.02 -14.69 2.28
CA LYS A 162 -1.64 -14.45 3.59
C LYS A 162 -2.26 -13.05 3.61
N PRO A 163 -3.57 -12.90 3.42
CA PRO A 163 -4.25 -11.61 3.61
C PRO A 163 -4.32 -11.24 5.10
N ALA A 164 -4.67 -9.98 5.39
CA ALA A 164 -4.92 -9.54 6.75
C ALA A 164 -6.08 -10.33 7.38
N GLU A 165 -5.98 -10.55 8.67
CA GLU A 165 -6.98 -11.28 9.47
C GLU A 165 -8.34 -10.58 9.45
N GLU A 166 -8.31 -9.25 9.44
CA GLU A 166 -9.51 -8.40 9.48
C GLU A 166 -10.28 -8.37 8.16
N THR A 167 -9.60 -8.67 7.02
CA THR A 167 -10.17 -8.47 5.68
C THR A 167 -9.85 -9.61 4.70
N PRO A 168 -10.16 -10.85 5.03
CA PRO A 168 -9.80 -12.00 4.19
C PRO A 168 -10.76 -12.26 3.02
N LEU A 169 -12.03 -11.83 3.10
CA LEU A 169 -13.06 -12.23 2.13
C LEU A 169 -12.82 -11.63 0.75
N THR A 170 -12.31 -10.42 0.68
CA THR A 170 -11.93 -9.80 -0.61
C THR A 170 -10.83 -10.59 -1.31
N ALA A 171 -9.83 -11.09 -0.56
CA ALA A 171 -8.77 -11.94 -1.12
C ALA A 171 -9.30 -13.30 -1.58
N VAL A 172 -10.25 -13.91 -0.83
CA VAL A 172 -10.96 -15.13 -1.24
C VAL A 172 -11.72 -14.92 -2.54
N ALA A 173 -12.45 -13.80 -2.64
CA ALA A 173 -13.18 -13.44 -3.87
C ALA A 173 -12.23 -13.27 -5.06
N LEU A 174 -11.08 -12.60 -4.87
CA LEU A 174 -10.08 -12.42 -5.92
C LEU A 174 -9.46 -13.76 -6.36
N ALA A 175 -9.18 -14.68 -5.43
CA ALA A 175 -8.69 -16.02 -5.79
C ALA A 175 -9.70 -16.79 -6.64
N GLY A 176 -11.00 -16.72 -6.30
CA GLY A 176 -12.07 -17.28 -7.12
C GLY A 176 -12.15 -16.65 -8.51
N ILE A 177 -11.97 -15.34 -8.62
CA ILE A 177 -11.91 -14.62 -9.90
C ILE A 177 -10.72 -15.09 -10.75
N LEU A 178 -9.55 -15.27 -10.15
CA LEU A 178 -8.36 -15.76 -10.85
C LEU A 178 -8.55 -17.20 -11.36
N ALA A 179 -9.15 -18.07 -10.56
CA ALA A 179 -9.48 -19.43 -10.99
C ALA A 179 -10.46 -19.42 -12.18
N GLU A 180 -11.53 -18.60 -12.13
CA GLU A 180 -12.47 -18.43 -13.25
C GLU A 180 -11.81 -17.80 -14.50
N ALA A 181 -10.80 -16.95 -14.30
CA ALA A 181 -10.00 -16.39 -15.38
C ALA A 181 -9.08 -17.41 -16.06
N GLY A 182 -8.98 -18.62 -15.51
CA GLY A 182 -8.18 -19.73 -16.04
C GLY A 182 -6.78 -19.84 -15.43
N LEU A 183 -6.56 -19.29 -14.23
CA LEU A 183 -5.33 -19.55 -13.47
C LEU A 183 -5.30 -21.02 -13.07
N PRO A 184 -4.25 -21.80 -13.40
CA PRO A 184 -4.19 -23.22 -13.04
C PRO A 184 -4.17 -23.42 -11.52
N ASP A 185 -4.71 -24.56 -11.06
CA ASP A 185 -4.68 -24.94 -9.66
C ASP A 185 -3.23 -25.04 -9.16
N GLY A 186 -3.00 -24.67 -7.89
CA GLY A 186 -1.69 -24.65 -7.28
C GLY A 186 -0.86 -23.37 -7.55
N VAL A 187 -1.14 -22.61 -8.60
CA VAL A 187 -0.38 -21.38 -8.91
C VAL A 187 -0.59 -20.28 -7.85
N LEU A 188 -1.77 -20.23 -7.26
CA LEU A 188 -2.09 -19.37 -6.11
C LEU A 188 -2.71 -20.22 -4.99
N ARG A 189 -2.15 -20.11 -3.79
CA ARG A 189 -2.71 -20.67 -2.56
C ARG A 189 -2.96 -19.56 -1.54
N LEU A 190 -4.05 -19.68 -0.78
CA LEU A 190 -4.38 -18.78 0.32
C LEU A 190 -4.18 -19.49 1.65
N VAL A 191 -3.58 -18.81 2.60
CA VAL A 191 -3.49 -19.23 4.01
C VAL A 191 -3.99 -18.11 4.90
N HIS A 192 -4.98 -18.40 5.76
CA HIS A 192 -5.54 -17.41 6.68
C HIS A 192 -5.06 -17.69 8.10
N GLY A 193 -4.92 -16.65 8.89
CA GLY A 193 -4.50 -16.75 10.28
C GLY A 193 -3.68 -15.57 10.71
N GLU A 194 -3.25 -15.57 11.96
CA GLU A 194 -2.55 -14.47 12.60
C GLU A 194 -1.10 -14.34 12.12
N GLY A 195 -0.58 -13.10 12.20
CA GLY A 195 0.81 -12.80 11.84
C GLY A 195 1.84 -13.65 12.57
N PRO A 196 1.78 -13.74 13.94
CA PRO A 196 2.75 -14.49 14.73
C PRO A 196 2.77 -16.01 14.50
N THR A 197 1.71 -16.58 13.97
CA THR A 197 1.59 -18.02 13.69
C THR A 197 1.71 -18.31 12.20
N THR A 198 0.65 -18.11 11.44
CA THR A 198 0.59 -18.39 10.00
C THR A 198 1.57 -17.51 9.19
N GLY A 199 1.71 -16.21 9.55
CA GLY A 199 2.63 -15.29 8.89
C GLY A 199 4.09 -15.69 9.11
N GLU A 200 4.48 -15.98 10.35
CA GLU A 200 5.84 -16.39 10.68
C GLU A 200 6.19 -17.74 10.06
N ALA A 201 5.27 -18.72 10.07
CA ALA A 201 5.46 -20.00 9.41
C ALA A 201 5.75 -19.83 7.91
N LEU A 202 5.00 -18.95 7.23
CA LEU A 202 5.21 -18.65 5.81
C LEU A 202 6.57 -17.95 5.55
N VAL A 203 6.96 -16.99 6.39
CA VAL A 203 8.24 -16.26 6.26
C VAL A 203 9.44 -17.17 6.47
N ARG A 204 9.37 -18.06 7.48
CA ARG A 204 10.45 -19.00 7.81
C ARG A 204 10.55 -20.17 6.84
N HIS A 205 9.49 -20.49 6.12
CA HIS A 205 9.45 -21.65 5.22
C HIS A 205 10.60 -21.58 4.19
N PRO A 206 11.38 -22.67 3.95
CA PRO A 206 12.61 -22.63 3.12
C PRO A 206 12.34 -22.40 1.63
N VAL A 207 11.18 -22.79 1.09
CA VAL A 207 10.88 -22.80 -0.35
C VAL A 207 10.66 -21.40 -0.95
N PRO A 208 9.90 -20.47 -0.34
CA PRO A 208 9.71 -19.16 -0.96
C PRO A 208 11.04 -18.45 -1.25
N ALA A 209 11.23 -18.04 -2.49
CA ALA A 209 12.42 -17.32 -2.93
C ALA A 209 12.37 -15.83 -2.57
N LYS A 210 11.16 -15.31 -2.38
CA LYS A 210 10.91 -13.90 -2.06
C LYS A 210 9.73 -13.74 -1.11
N ILE A 211 9.83 -12.71 -0.26
CA ILE A 211 8.75 -12.24 0.58
C ILE A 211 8.35 -10.84 0.08
N SER A 212 7.07 -10.67 -0.24
CA SER A 212 6.45 -9.39 -0.55
C SER A 212 5.48 -9.03 0.56
N PHE A 213 5.82 -8.05 1.37
CA PHE A 213 5.08 -7.64 2.55
C PHE A 213 4.65 -6.18 2.46
N THR A 214 3.41 -5.90 2.86
CA THR A 214 2.93 -4.54 3.16
C THR A 214 2.32 -4.54 4.56
N GLY A 215 2.76 -3.63 5.41
CA GLY A 215 2.29 -3.52 6.79
C GLY A 215 3.12 -2.60 7.66
N SER A 216 3.16 -2.84 8.98
CA SER A 216 3.82 -1.98 9.92
C SER A 216 5.36 -2.12 9.93
N PRO A 217 6.12 -1.05 10.22
CA PRO A 217 7.58 -1.11 10.32
C PRO A 217 8.12 -2.12 11.34
N PRO A 218 7.51 -2.32 12.52
CA PRO A 218 7.96 -3.37 13.45
C PRO A 218 7.89 -4.77 12.85
N VAL A 219 6.78 -5.09 12.13
CA VAL A 219 6.63 -6.40 11.46
C VAL A 219 7.60 -6.51 10.27
N GLY A 220 7.81 -5.44 9.52
CA GLY A 220 8.81 -5.43 8.43
C GLY A 220 10.23 -5.75 8.95
N ARG A 221 10.64 -5.17 10.08
CA ARG A 221 11.92 -5.51 10.74
C ARG A 221 11.99 -6.97 11.19
N LEU A 222 10.90 -7.50 11.75
CA LEU A 222 10.84 -8.91 12.10
C LEU A 222 11.01 -9.80 10.87
N ILE A 223 10.31 -9.50 9.79
CA ILE A 223 10.43 -10.25 8.53
C ILE A 223 11.88 -10.25 8.02
N THR A 224 12.57 -9.10 8.02
CA THR A 224 13.98 -9.06 7.58
C THR A 224 14.88 -9.92 8.43
N SER A 225 14.64 -10.03 9.74
CA SER A 225 15.42 -10.90 10.63
C SER A 225 15.15 -12.39 10.40
N LEU A 226 13.97 -12.76 9.89
CA LEU A 226 13.53 -14.14 9.68
C LEU A 226 13.76 -14.63 8.23
N ALA A 227 13.86 -13.72 7.28
CA ALA A 227 13.90 -14.04 5.86
C ALA A 227 15.18 -14.76 5.40
N GLY A 228 16.28 -14.64 6.13
CA GLY A 228 17.58 -15.19 5.72
C GLY A 228 18.04 -14.59 4.39
N LEU A 229 18.36 -15.44 3.41
CA LEU A 229 18.80 -15.02 2.08
C LEU A 229 17.65 -14.77 1.08
N LYS A 230 16.38 -14.90 1.51
CA LYS A 230 15.26 -14.59 0.64
C LYS A 230 15.26 -13.11 0.26
N ARG A 231 14.89 -12.80 -0.96
CA ARG A 231 14.63 -11.39 -1.31
C ARG A 231 13.42 -10.87 -0.56
N VAL A 232 13.45 -9.60 -0.18
CA VAL A 232 12.31 -8.94 0.46
C VAL A 232 11.93 -7.67 -0.29
N THR A 233 10.64 -7.43 -0.48
CA THR A 233 10.06 -6.12 -0.78
C THR A 233 9.14 -5.78 0.36
N LEU A 234 9.38 -4.64 1.00
CA LEU A 234 8.66 -4.19 2.18
C LEU A 234 8.07 -2.81 1.90
N GLU A 235 6.75 -2.70 1.95
CA GLU A 235 6.01 -1.46 1.91
C GLU A 235 5.48 -1.19 3.32
N LEU A 236 6.01 -0.15 3.97
CA LEU A 236 5.80 0.07 5.38
C LEU A 236 5.10 1.41 5.66
N GLY A 237 5.07 1.82 6.91
CA GLY A 237 4.37 3.01 7.37
C GLY A 237 5.01 4.33 6.95
N ASN A 238 4.26 5.41 7.20
CA ASN A 238 4.69 6.77 6.94
C ASN A 238 3.93 7.78 7.83
N ASN A 239 4.44 8.99 7.92
CA ASN A 239 3.74 10.17 8.44
C ASN A 239 3.90 11.34 7.46
N SER A 240 3.34 11.20 6.28
CA SER A 240 3.56 12.10 5.14
C SER A 240 3.40 13.58 5.49
N GLY A 241 4.30 14.39 4.94
CA GLY A 241 4.24 15.85 4.97
C GLY A 241 3.84 16.45 3.64
N THR A 242 3.08 17.55 3.68
CA THR A 242 2.82 18.41 2.50
C THR A 242 3.10 19.86 2.85
N ILE A 243 3.82 20.55 1.97
CA ILE A 243 4.16 21.99 2.06
C ILE A 243 3.21 22.78 1.18
N VAL A 244 2.69 23.89 1.69
CA VAL A 244 1.86 24.82 0.92
C VAL A 244 2.49 26.22 0.97
N GLU A 245 3.03 26.66 -0.17
CA GLU A 245 3.65 27.96 -0.36
C GLU A 245 2.62 29.08 -0.62
N PRO A 246 2.98 30.36 -0.40
CA PRO A 246 2.07 31.49 -0.63
C PRO A 246 1.56 31.62 -2.07
N ASP A 247 2.33 31.14 -3.04
CA ASP A 247 2.01 31.17 -4.47
C ASP A 247 1.14 30.01 -4.94
N ALA A 248 0.77 29.10 -4.02
CA ALA A 248 -0.07 27.95 -4.31
C ALA A 248 -1.48 28.35 -4.75
N ASP A 249 -2.09 27.54 -5.61
CA ASP A 249 -3.52 27.61 -5.92
C ASP A 249 -4.34 27.00 -4.77
N LEU A 250 -4.76 27.84 -3.82
CA LEU A 250 -5.49 27.40 -2.63
C LEU A 250 -6.85 26.75 -2.96
N ALA A 251 -7.50 27.16 -4.05
CA ALA A 251 -8.77 26.58 -4.47
C ALA A 251 -8.63 25.11 -4.88
N ARG A 252 -7.46 24.71 -5.35
CA ARG A 252 -7.11 23.30 -5.65
C ARG A 252 -6.45 22.59 -4.47
N ALA A 253 -5.58 23.28 -3.73
CA ALA A 253 -4.80 22.68 -2.66
C ALA A 253 -5.66 22.27 -1.46
N ILE A 254 -6.57 23.13 -1.00
CA ILE A 254 -7.35 22.89 0.22
C ILE A 254 -8.24 21.63 0.11
N PRO A 255 -9.12 21.49 -0.90
CA PRO A 255 -9.95 20.31 -1.04
C PRO A 255 -9.12 19.02 -1.17
N ARG A 256 -7.98 19.11 -1.85
CA ARG A 256 -7.08 17.97 -2.03
C ARG A 256 -6.38 17.58 -0.72
N CYS A 257 -5.95 18.55 0.09
CA CYS A 257 -5.40 18.31 1.42
C CYS A 257 -6.45 17.69 2.37
N VAL A 258 -7.69 18.19 2.37
CA VAL A 258 -8.78 17.60 3.18
C VAL A 258 -9.02 16.14 2.80
N MET A 259 -9.20 15.87 1.50
CA MET A 259 -9.39 14.50 1.02
C MET A 259 -8.20 13.61 1.39
N SER A 260 -6.96 14.10 1.27
CA SER A 260 -5.74 13.37 1.56
C SER A 260 -5.58 13.02 3.03
N SER A 261 -6.07 13.88 3.93
CA SER A 261 -5.97 13.65 5.37
C SER A 261 -7.00 12.63 5.87
N PHE A 262 -8.17 12.56 5.22
CA PHE A 262 -9.31 11.84 5.80
C PHE A 262 -9.83 10.68 4.94
N ALA A 263 -9.31 10.47 3.73
CA ALA A 263 -9.66 9.32 2.90
C ALA A 263 -9.40 8.01 3.68
N ASN A 264 -10.35 7.06 3.60
CA ASN A 264 -10.31 5.79 4.32
C ASN A 264 -10.07 5.98 5.85
N ALA A 265 -10.64 7.01 6.45
CA ALA A 265 -10.42 7.39 7.85
C ALA A 265 -8.93 7.57 8.19
N GLY A 266 -8.12 8.11 7.27
CA GLY A 266 -6.67 8.28 7.44
C GLY A 266 -5.86 6.98 7.43
N GLN A 267 -6.49 5.82 7.22
CA GLN A 267 -5.83 4.50 7.21
C GLN A 267 -5.15 4.22 5.87
N VAL A 268 -4.28 5.12 5.46
CA VAL A 268 -3.52 5.07 4.20
C VAL A 268 -2.06 5.40 4.49
N CYS A 269 -1.12 4.57 4.02
CA CYS A 269 0.32 4.78 4.25
C CYS A 269 0.85 6.12 3.70
N ILE A 270 0.16 6.72 2.74
CA ILE A 270 0.46 8.04 2.17
C ILE A 270 -0.57 9.10 2.56
N SER A 271 -1.38 8.88 3.61
CA SER A 271 -2.30 9.88 4.17
C SER A 271 -1.52 11.13 4.59
N LEU A 272 -2.08 12.31 4.32
CA LEU A 272 -1.51 13.57 4.75
C LEU A 272 -1.72 13.75 6.26
N GLN A 273 -0.65 13.55 7.02
CA GLN A 273 -0.67 13.67 8.49
C GLN A 273 -0.07 14.99 8.98
N ARG A 274 0.94 15.54 8.27
CA ARG A 274 1.66 16.76 8.65
C ARG A 274 1.54 17.79 7.54
N LEU A 275 0.72 18.81 7.74
CA LEU A 275 0.46 19.87 6.77
C LEU A 275 1.21 21.14 7.20
N TYR A 276 2.18 21.55 6.40
CA TYR A 276 2.99 22.73 6.62
C TYR A 276 2.49 23.86 5.71
N VAL A 277 2.04 24.96 6.32
CA VAL A 277 1.44 26.10 5.62
C VAL A 277 2.23 27.34 5.91
N HIS A 278 2.65 28.08 4.86
CA HIS A 278 3.39 29.32 5.04
C HIS A 278 2.55 30.35 5.82
N GLU A 279 3.16 31.04 6.77
CA GLU A 279 2.47 31.95 7.69
C GLU A 279 1.60 33.01 6.98
N ALA A 280 2.07 33.54 5.83
CA ALA A 280 1.36 34.56 5.06
C ALA A 280 -0.03 34.14 4.58
N ILE A 281 -0.32 32.83 4.51
CA ILE A 281 -1.58 32.28 4.03
C ILE A 281 -2.25 31.37 5.07
N ALA A 282 -1.64 31.18 6.24
CA ALA A 282 -2.05 30.18 7.22
C ALA A 282 -3.49 30.40 7.74
N GLU A 283 -3.83 31.65 8.11
CA GLU A 283 -5.16 31.91 8.69
C GLU A 283 -6.32 31.63 7.71
N PRO A 284 -6.35 32.19 6.49
CA PRO A 284 -7.39 31.87 5.53
C PRO A 284 -7.39 30.40 5.11
N PHE A 285 -6.21 29.78 5.01
CA PHE A 285 -6.08 28.35 4.70
C PHE A 285 -6.74 27.48 5.78
N ILE A 286 -6.38 27.66 7.05
CA ILE A 286 -6.90 26.87 8.17
C ILE A 286 -8.42 27.03 8.28
N ARG A 287 -8.93 28.25 8.18
CA ARG A 287 -10.37 28.52 8.23
C ARG A 287 -11.14 27.74 7.16
N GLU A 288 -10.67 27.77 5.92
CA GLU A 288 -11.33 27.07 4.82
C GLU A 288 -11.14 25.54 4.90
N PHE A 289 -9.95 25.08 5.34
CA PHE A 289 -9.67 23.65 5.57
C PHE A 289 -10.61 23.07 6.64
N VAL A 290 -10.80 23.79 7.75
CA VAL A 290 -11.71 23.40 8.82
C VAL A 290 -13.16 23.34 8.32
N ARG A 291 -13.61 24.37 7.62
CA ARG A 291 -14.96 24.42 7.03
C ARG A 291 -15.25 23.20 6.14
N GLN A 292 -14.29 22.81 5.29
CA GLN A 292 -14.42 21.63 4.42
C GLN A 292 -14.32 20.32 5.21
N THR A 293 -13.52 20.27 6.25
CA THR A 293 -13.41 19.10 7.14
C THR A 293 -14.73 18.85 7.87
N GLU A 294 -15.38 19.89 8.38
CA GLU A 294 -16.68 19.80 9.07
C GLU A 294 -17.84 19.39 8.16
N ALA A 295 -17.70 19.59 6.85
CA ALA A 295 -18.67 19.17 5.86
C ALA A 295 -18.60 17.66 5.52
N LEU A 296 -17.57 16.94 6.00
CA LEU A 296 -17.43 15.50 5.76
C LEU A 296 -18.47 14.70 6.54
N THR A 297 -19.13 13.77 5.86
CA THR A 297 -20.10 12.86 6.47
C THR A 297 -19.40 11.66 7.09
N VAL A 298 -19.55 11.49 8.41
CA VAL A 298 -19.02 10.37 9.18
C VAL A 298 -20.15 9.37 9.49
N GLY A 299 -19.95 8.07 9.21
CA GLY A 299 -20.99 7.10 9.52
C GLY A 299 -20.86 5.75 8.81
N ASN A 300 -22.02 5.18 8.43
CA ASN A 300 -22.07 3.86 7.80
C ASN A 300 -21.35 3.86 6.44
N PRO A 301 -20.32 3.02 6.26
CA PRO A 301 -19.54 2.97 5.02
C PRO A 301 -20.36 2.50 3.80
N LEU A 302 -21.48 1.84 3.99
CA LEU A 302 -22.39 1.43 2.92
C LEU A 302 -23.28 2.57 2.41
N ASP A 303 -23.43 3.66 3.19
CA ASP A 303 -24.09 4.86 2.71
C ASP A 303 -23.22 5.53 1.63
N ARG A 304 -23.84 5.79 0.47
CA ARG A 304 -23.13 6.39 -0.68
C ARG A 304 -22.66 7.82 -0.41
N THR A 305 -23.26 8.49 0.57
CA THR A 305 -22.89 9.86 0.98
C THR A 305 -21.79 9.87 2.05
N CYS A 306 -21.45 8.72 2.64
CA CYS A 306 -20.41 8.61 3.65
C CYS A 306 -19.03 8.98 3.08
N ASP A 307 -18.29 9.83 3.80
CA ASP A 307 -16.90 10.20 3.51
C ASP A 307 -15.92 9.40 4.38
N VAL A 308 -16.24 9.25 5.66
CA VAL A 308 -15.36 8.68 6.67
C VAL A 308 -16.11 7.58 7.42
N GLY A 309 -15.66 6.35 7.22
CA GLY A 309 -16.15 5.16 7.93
C GLY A 309 -15.41 4.90 9.23
N PRO A 310 -15.71 3.76 9.90
CA PRO A 310 -15.04 3.35 11.13
C PRO A 310 -13.57 2.97 10.93
N LEU A 311 -12.79 3.05 11.99
CA LEU A 311 -11.48 2.42 12.07
C LEU A 311 -11.60 0.90 12.10
N ILE A 312 -10.52 0.22 11.74
CA ILE A 312 -10.49 -1.24 11.56
C ILE A 312 -10.80 -2.00 12.85
N SER A 313 -10.42 -1.47 14.01
CA SER A 313 -10.59 -2.11 15.31
C SER A 313 -10.82 -1.09 16.43
N ASP A 314 -11.29 -1.57 17.59
CA ASP A 314 -11.42 -0.77 18.79
C ASP A 314 -10.05 -0.29 19.29
N ASP A 315 -9.02 -1.14 19.24
CA ASP A 315 -7.64 -0.77 19.59
C ASP A 315 -7.10 0.39 18.73
N ALA A 316 -7.44 0.41 17.44
CA ALA A 316 -7.07 1.52 16.56
C ALA A 316 -7.78 2.81 16.96
N ALA A 317 -9.06 2.73 17.34
CA ALA A 317 -9.84 3.87 17.81
C ALA A 317 -9.33 4.38 19.18
N ASP A 318 -9.05 3.46 20.11
CA ASP A 318 -8.49 3.78 21.43
C ASP A 318 -7.12 4.48 21.31
N ARG A 319 -6.27 3.99 20.40
CA ARG A 319 -4.97 4.61 20.12
C ARG A 319 -5.12 6.01 19.55
N ALA A 320 -6.02 6.19 18.56
CA ALA A 320 -6.23 7.48 17.91
C ALA A 320 -6.77 8.52 18.92
N GLU A 321 -7.79 8.17 19.68
CA GLU A 321 -8.34 9.05 20.72
C GLU A 321 -7.27 9.41 21.77
N ARG A 322 -6.55 8.42 22.28
CA ARG A 322 -5.48 8.66 23.26
C ARG A 322 -4.42 9.62 22.73
N TRP A 323 -3.97 9.47 21.48
CA TRP A 323 -2.96 10.36 20.92
C TRP A 323 -3.46 11.79 20.69
N ILE A 324 -4.74 11.95 20.33
CA ILE A 324 -5.37 13.27 20.24
C ILE A 324 -5.39 13.94 21.62
N ARG A 325 -5.78 13.20 22.70
CA ARG A 325 -5.83 13.74 24.06
C ARG A 325 -4.43 14.02 24.63
N GLU A 326 -3.46 13.15 24.36
CA GLU A 326 -2.07 13.40 24.73
C GLU A 326 -1.55 14.68 24.08
N ALA A 327 -1.76 14.87 22.77
CA ALA A 327 -1.35 16.08 22.08
C ALA A 327 -2.00 17.34 22.66
N GLU A 328 -3.30 17.29 23.00
CA GLU A 328 -4.03 18.40 23.65
C GLU A 328 -3.43 18.71 25.04
N ALA A 329 -3.18 17.70 25.87
CA ALA A 329 -2.55 17.85 27.18
C ALA A 329 -1.13 18.41 27.09
N GLU A 330 -0.41 18.14 26.00
CA GLU A 330 0.92 18.68 25.70
C GLU A 330 0.89 20.10 25.11
N GLY A 331 -0.29 20.69 24.91
CA GLY A 331 -0.48 22.08 24.49
C GLY A 331 -0.89 22.26 23.01
N ALA A 332 -1.14 21.19 22.27
CA ALA A 332 -1.78 21.30 20.96
C ALA A 332 -3.25 21.74 21.11
N ARG A 333 -3.80 22.34 20.05
CA ARG A 333 -5.21 22.78 20.03
C ARG A 333 -5.98 21.93 19.03
N ILE A 334 -7.09 21.35 19.48
CA ILE A 334 -8.09 20.74 18.60
C ILE A 334 -8.91 21.88 17.97
N VAL A 335 -8.75 22.09 16.66
CA VAL A 335 -9.47 23.15 15.93
C VAL A 335 -10.86 22.66 15.53
N THR A 336 -10.95 21.39 15.10
CA THR A 336 -12.23 20.70 14.88
C THR A 336 -12.03 19.19 15.07
N GLY A 337 -13.11 18.44 15.27
CA GLY A 337 -13.09 17.00 15.51
C GLY A 337 -12.85 16.65 16.97
N GLY A 338 -11.94 15.69 17.26
CA GLY A 338 -11.66 15.19 18.61
C GLY A 338 -12.78 14.37 19.24
N ARG A 339 -13.84 14.04 18.48
CA ARG A 339 -14.99 13.24 18.92
C ARG A 339 -14.82 11.79 18.48
N ARG A 340 -15.28 10.87 19.34
CA ARG A 340 -15.36 9.44 19.07
C ARG A 340 -16.74 8.88 19.38
N GLU A 341 -17.18 7.90 18.59
CA GLU A 341 -18.34 7.07 18.86
C GLU A 341 -18.07 5.63 18.36
N GLY A 342 -17.83 4.72 19.28
CA GLY A 342 -17.36 3.37 18.94
C GLY A 342 -16.04 3.42 18.16
N ARG A 343 -16.05 2.88 16.95
CA ARG A 343 -14.90 2.91 16.02
C ARG A 343 -14.86 4.14 15.11
N LEU A 344 -15.87 4.99 15.16
CA LEU A 344 -15.90 6.24 14.41
C LEU A 344 -15.09 7.31 15.17
N ILE A 345 -14.11 7.87 14.49
CA ILE A 345 -13.36 9.06 14.91
C ILE A 345 -13.69 10.18 13.92
N TRP A 346 -14.17 11.32 14.43
CA TRP A 346 -14.40 12.48 13.58
C TRP A 346 -13.10 13.04 13.04
N PRO A 347 -13.08 13.47 11.76
CA PRO A 347 -11.94 14.17 11.17
C PRO A 347 -11.40 15.24 12.10
N THR A 348 -10.16 15.09 12.53
CA THR A 348 -9.56 15.91 13.59
C THR A 348 -8.43 16.75 13.05
N VAL A 349 -8.50 18.06 13.28
CA VAL A 349 -7.48 19.04 12.89
C VAL A 349 -6.81 19.58 14.14
N LEU A 350 -5.50 19.44 14.21
CA LEU A 350 -4.66 19.93 15.31
C LEU A 350 -3.80 21.12 14.84
N THR A 351 -3.58 22.07 15.72
CA THR A 351 -2.58 23.17 15.56
C THR A 351 -1.74 23.29 16.82
N GLY A 352 -0.62 24.00 16.75
CA GLY A 352 0.30 24.14 17.89
C GLY A 352 0.99 22.83 18.27
N THR A 353 1.03 21.86 17.39
CA THR A 353 1.75 20.61 17.59
C THR A 353 3.26 20.80 17.50
N ARG A 354 4.01 20.05 18.27
CA ARG A 354 5.48 20.05 18.27
C ARG A 354 6.03 18.73 17.70
N PRO A 355 7.25 18.72 17.15
CA PRO A 355 7.83 17.54 16.48
C PRO A 355 7.89 16.28 17.34
N GLU A 356 7.97 16.40 18.68
CA GLU A 356 8.09 15.29 19.63
C GLU A 356 6.76 14.61 19.92
N MET A 357 5.64 15.27 19.67
CA MET A 357 4.30 14.72 19.89
C MET A 357 4.07 13.51 19.02
N LYS A 358 3.44 12.45 19.52
CA LYS A 358 3.19 11.21 18.78
C LYS A 358 2.45 11.46 17.46
N VAL A 359 1.51 12.39 17.44
CA VAL A 359 0.77 12.81 16.24
C VAL A 359 1.66 13.44 15.15
N MET A 360 2.91 13.80 15.48
CA MET A 360 3.89 14.36 14.55
C MET A 360 5.02 13.38 14.22
N CYS A 361 5.53 12.62 15.18
CA CYS A 361 6.71 11.76 14.99
C CYS A 361 6.39 10.30 14.67
N GLN A 362 5.15 9.84 14.87
CA GLN A 362 4.72 8.47 14.56
C GLN A 362 3.60 8.46 13.52
N GLU A 363 3.36 7.31 12.91
CA GLU A 363 2.26 7.09 11.98
C GLU A 363 0.94 6.97 12.76
N ALA A 364 0.03 7.93 12.59
CA ALA A 364 -1.25 7.93 13.30
C ALA A 364 -2.22 6.86 12.76
N PHE A 365 -2.28 6.69 11.45
CA PHE A 365 -3.19 5.77 10.75
C PHE A 365 -4.64 5.93 11.21
N ALA A 366 -5.07 7.18 11.31
CA ALA A 366 -6.35 7.64 11.84
C ALA A 366 -6.74 8.97 11.17
N PRO A 367 -8.03 9.40 11.25
CA PRO A 367 -8.48 10.62 10.58
C PRO A 367 -8.06 11.88 11.37
N LEU A 368 -6.75 12.13 11.42
CA LEU A 368 -6.18 13.29 12.05
C LEU A 368 -5.07 13.92 11.21
N VAL A 369 -4.97 15.24 11.27
CA VAL A 369 -3.92 16.03 10.62
C VAL A 369 -3.46 17.14 11.54
N SER A 370 -2.15 17.40 11.54
CA SER A 370 -1.54 18.52 12.24
C SER A 370 -1.18 19.60 11.22
N ILE A 371 -1.68 20.83 11.43
CA ILE A 371 -1.31 22.00 10.63
C ILE A 371 -0.26 22.81 11.40
N VAL A 372 0.91 23.00 10.78
CA VAL A 372 2.05 23.71 11.34
C VAL A 372 2.40 24.88 10.42
N THR A 373 2.58 26.05 10.98
CA THR A 373 3.05 27.22 10.22
C THR A 373 4.57 27.26 10.12
N TYR A 374 5.09 27.79 9.03
CA TYR A 374 6.52 28.01 8.80
C TYR A 374 6.78 29.35 8.13
N HIS A 375 8.02 29.84 8.19
CA HIS A 375 8.41 31.17 7.68
C HIS A 375 9.11 31.13 6.32
N ASP A 376 9.99 30.16 6.11
CA ASP A 376 10.74 30.03 4.85
C ASP A 376 10.73 28.59 4.33
N PHE A 377 10.94 28.44 3.02
CA PHE A 377 10.85 27.13 2.34
C PHE A 377 11.91 26.13 2.82
N ASP A 378 13.10 26.60 3.20
CA ASP A 378 14.16 25.73 3.72
C ASP A 378 13.79 25.15 5.09
N GLU A 379 13.10 25.94 5.93
CA GLU A 379 12.51 25.46 7.18
C GLU A 379 11.47 24.36 6.88
N ALA A 380 10.55 24.61 5.95
CA ALA A 380 9.53 23.63 5.59
C ALA A 380 10.14 22.30 5.11
N LEU A 381 11.18 22.35 4.28
CA LEU A 381 11.91 21.16 3.83
C LEU A 381 12.55 20.41 5.00
N ARG A 382 13.15 21.12 5.98
CA ARG A 382 13.69 20.48 7.20
C ARG A 382 12.60 19.81 8.02
N LEU A 383 11.46 20.49 8.20
CA LEU A 383 10.33 19.97 8.97
C LEU A 383 9.73 18.70 8.32
N VAL A 384 9.54 18.67 7.02
CA VAL A 384 9.10 17.46 6.29
C VAL A 384 10.13 16.35 6.41
N GLY A 385 11.43 16.67 6.23
CA GLY A 385 12.55 15.74 6.31
C GLY A 385 12.81 15.19 7.73
N ASN A 386 12.36 15.88 8.78
CA ASN A 386 12.49 15.45 10.18
C ASN A 386 11.49 14.32 10.49
N SER A 387 11.76 13.16 9.95
CA SER A 387 10.95 11.96 10.10
C SER A 387 11.81 10.71 9.95
N PRO A 388 11.56 9.63 10.68
CA PRO A 388 12.20 8.34 10.42
C PRO A 388 11.65 7.67 9.15
N TYR A 389 10.54 8.16 8.62
CA TYR A 389 9.87 7.65 7.43
C TYR A 389 10.31 8.39 6.16
N GLY A 390 9.97 7.84 5.01
CA GLY A 390 10.31 8.45 3.71
C GLY A 390 9.54 7.82 2.55
N LEU A 391 8.18 7.76 2.63
CA LEU A 391 7.39 7.18 1.55
C LEU A 391 7.05 8.23 0.48
N GLN A 392 6.20 9.21 0.79
CA GLN A 392 5.85 10.29 -0.13
C GLN A 392 5.71 11.63 0.59
N ALA A 393 5.91 12.72 -0.16
CA ALA A 393 5.69 14.09 0.29
C ALA A 393 5.02 14.91 -0.82
N GLY A 394 4.27 15.97 -0.43
CA GLY A 394 3.63 16.90 -1.34
C GLY A 394 4.24 18.31 -1.23
N VAL A 395 4.20 19.07 -2.33
CA VAL A 395 4.62 20.49 -2.34
C VAL A 395 3.75 21.26 -3.30
N TYR A 396 3.04 22.27 -2.80
CA TYR A 396 2.29 23.22 -3.61
C TYR A 396 3.08 24.49 -3.78
N THR A 397 3.53 24.79 -5.01
CA THR A 397 4.23 26.01 -5.40
C THR A 397 4.17 26.21 -6.91
N ARG A 398 4.25 27.46 -7.36
CA ARG A 398 4.46 27.83 -8.77
C ARG A 398 5.92 28.12 -9.08
N ASP A 399 6.78 28.18 -8.06
CA ASP A 399 8.21 28.38 -8.19
C ASP A 399 8.92 27.06 -8.55
N LEU A 400 9.44 27.01 -9.77
CA LEU A 400 10.16 25.86 -10.28
C LEU A 400 11.45 25.56 -9.49
N HIS A 401 12.13 26.58 -8.96
CA HIS A 401 13.34 26.39 -8.15
C HIS A 401 13.01 25.70 -6.82
N LYS A 402 11.91 26.10 -6.16
CA LYS A 402 11.41 25.44 -4.94
C LYS A 402 10.99 24.00 -5.23
N ALA A 403 10.27 23.75 -6.33
CA ALA A 403 9.89 22.42 -6.74
C ALA A 403 11.11 21.49 -6.90
N PHE A 404 12.14 21.93 -7.65
CA PHE A 404 13.37 21.13 -7.82
C PHE A 404 14.22 21.06 -6.55
N ALA A 405 14.19 22.07 -5.67
CA ALA A 405 14.84 21.98 -4.37
C ALA A 405 14.21 20.89 -3.50
N ALA A 406 12.88 20.80 -3.49
CA ALA A 406 12.16 19.71 -2.80
C ALA A 406 12.52 18.33 -3.34
N VAL A 407 12.52 18.17 -4.67
CA VAL A 407 12.91 16.88 -5.32
C VAL A 407 14.32 16.45 -4.95
N ARG A 408 15.28 17.39 -4.82
CA ARG A 408 16.66 17.06 -4.48
C ARG A 408 16.90 16.82 -2.99
N ARG A 409 16.09 17.44 -2.11
CA ARG A 409 16.40 17.49 -0.66
C ARG A 409 15.52 16.61 0.20
N LEU A 410 14.33 16.22 -0.28
CA LEU A 410 13.45 15.32 0.46
C LEU A 410 13.84 13.87 0.19
N ASP A 411 14.31 13.18 1.22
CA ASP A 411 14.62 11.75 1.17
C ASP A 411 13.35 10.90 1.32
N VAL A 412 12.58 10.86 0.24
CA VAL A 412 11.33 10.10 0.13
C VAL A 412 11.29 9.35 -1.21
N GLY A 413 10.45 8.32 -1.28
CA GLY A 413 10.25 7.55 -2.52
C GLY A 413 9.52 8.33 -3.62
N GLY A 414 8.67 9.31 -3.25
CA GLY A 414 7.95 10.16 -4.20
C GLY A 414 7.75 11.59 -3.72
N VAL A 415 7.98 12.58 -4.59
CA VAL A 415 7.68 14.00 -4.34
C VAL A 415 6.61 14.47 -5.32
N MET A 416 5.45 14.86 -4.80
CA MET A 416 4.30 15.29 -5.57
C MET A 416 4.29 16.82 -5.67
N ILE A 417 4.52 17.37 -6.87
CA ILE A 417 4.47 18.83 -7.10
C ILE A 417 3.05 19.22 -7.51
N ASN A 418 2.49 20.20 -6.81
CA ASN A 418 1.11 20.66 -6.93
C ASN A 418 0.07 19.56 -6.67
N ASP A 419 0.45 18.60 -5.82
CA ASP A 419 -0.43 17.60 -5.24
C ASP A 419 0.04 17.25 -3.82
N THR A 420 -0.73 16.42 -3.13
CA THR A 420 -0.39 15.89 -1.80
C THR A 420 0.29 14.53 -1.89
N SER A 421 0.79 14.05 -0.77
CA SER A 421 1.38 12.73 -0.63
C SER A 421 0.46 11.56 -1.05
N ILE A 422 -0.86 11.74 -1.12
CA ILE A 422 -1.81 10.63 -1.41
C ILE A 422 -1.86 10.24 -2.90
N PHE A 423 -1.25 11.02 -3.78
CA PHE A 423 -1.29 10.71 -5.21
C PHE A 423 -0.55 9.41 -5.52
N ARG A 424 -1.25 8.47 -6.14
CA ARG A 424 -0.69 7.22 -6.65
C ARG A 424 -1.50 6.72 -7.84
N VAL A 425 -0.80 6.33 -8.91
CA VAL A 425 -1.32 5.50 -10.00
C VAL A 425 -0.57 4.17 -10.01
N ASP A 426 -1.22 3.09 -10.44
CA ASP A 426 -0.76 1.73 -10.14
C ASP A 426 0.43 1.24 -10.99
N HIS A 427 0.79 1.98 -12.05
CA HIS A 427 1.97 1.71 -12.89
C HIS A 427 3.23 2.50 -12.51
N MET A 428 3.12 3.57 -11.68
CA MET A 428 4.27 4.35 -11.26
C MET A 428 5.15 3.56 -10.26
N PRO A 429 6.47 3.82 -10.19
CA PRO A 429 7.29 3.27 -9.12
C PRO A 429 6.78 3.77 -7.76
N TYR A 430 6.58 2.86 -6.83
CA TYR A 430 6.07 3.16 -5.50
C TYR A 430 6.88 2.40 -4.46
N GLY A 431 7.25 3.07 -3.39
CA GLY A 431 7.99 2.49 -2.28
C GLY A 431 8.76 3.57 -1.53
N GLY A 432 9.07 3.29 -0.28
CA GLY A 432 9.70 4.22 0.62
C GLY A 432 11.20 4.01 0.80
N ASN A 433 11.82 5.03 1.39
CA ASN A 433 13.17 5.01 1.92
C ASN A 433 13.11 4.88 3.46
N ARG A 434 14.23 4.63 4.11
CA ARG A 434 14.35 4.55 5.58
C ARG A 434 13.36 3.54 6.19
N MET A 435 12.55 3.95 7.18
CA MET A 435 11.55 3.08 7.83
C MET A 435 10.31 2.84 6.97
N SER A 436 10.18 3.46 5.81
CA SER A 436 9.02 3.27 4.94
C SER A 436 9.14 2.10 3.97
N GLY A 437 10.31 1.47 3.83
CA GLY A 437 10.37 0.23 3.06
C GLY A 437 11.69 -0.12 2.41
N ILE A 438 11.67 -1.24 1.67
CA ILE A 438 12.76 -1.79 0.87
C ILE A 438 12.18 -2.28 -0.46
N GLY A 439 12.82 -1.96 -1.57
CA GLY A 439 12.33 -2.31 -2.91
C GLY A 439 11.27 -1.36 -3.43
N ARG A 440 10.65 -1.72 -4.55
CA ARG A 440 9.60 -0.91 -5.18
C ARG A 440 8.44 -1.78 -5.68
N GLU A 441 7.22 -1.26 -5.51
CA GLU A 441 6.00 -1.68 -6.19
C GLU A 441 5.74 -0.82 -7.43
N GLY A 442 4.57 -0.99 -8.04
CA GLY A 442 4.27 -0.57 -9.39
C GLY A 442 4.56 -1.73 -10.33
N VAL A 443 3.62 -2.04 -11.25
CA VAL A 443 3.59 -3.36 -11.92
C VAL A 443 4.91 -3.74 -12.57
N ARG A 444 5.50 -2.86 -13.39
CA ARG A 444 6.79 -3.10 -14.04
C ARG A 444 7.92 -3.32 -13.02
N PHE A 445 8.01 -2.43 -12.02
CA PHE A 445 9.07 -2.47 -11.01
C PHE A 445 8.94 -3.71 -10.13
N ALA A 446 7.71 -4.10 -9.77
CA ALA A 446 7.46 -5.33 -9.04
C ALA A 446 7.84 -6.58 -9.83
N ILE A 447 7.62 -6.61 -11.16
CA ILE A 447 8.09 -7.69 -12.04
C ILE A 447 9.62 -7.77 -12.03
N GLU A 448 10.31 -6.64 -12.08
CA GLU A 448 11.77 -6.60 -12.00
C GLU A 448 12.28 -7.16 -10.66
N GLU A 449 11.60 -6.82 -9.57
CA GLU A 449 11.88 -7.32 -8.22
C GLU A 449 11.55 -8.83 -8.04
N MET A 450 10.68 -9.38 -8.89
CA MET A 450 10.19 -10.77 -8.85
C MET A 450 10.78 -11.65 -9.94
N THR A 451 11.87 -11.20 -10.57
CA THR A 451 12.61 -11.96 -11.59
C THR A 451 14.09 -12.00 -11.28
N ASN A 452 14.78 -13.06 -11.73
CA ASN A 452 16.22 -13.19 -11.71
C ASN A 452 16.82 -12.80 -13.07
N ILE A 453 17.97 -12.15 -13.04
CA ILE A 453 18.82 -11.96 -14.23
C ILE A 453 19.61 -13.24 -14.46
N ARG A 454 19.52 -13.80 -15.67
CA ARG A 454 20.30 -14.95 -16.10
C ARG A 454 21.17 -14.55 -17.29
N MET A 455 22.46 -14.42 -17.06
CA MET A 455 23.40 -14.08 -18.11
C MET A 455 23.64 -15.28 -19.03
N VAL A 456 23.65 -15.03 -20.33
CA VAL A 456 24.01 -16.01 -21.39
C VAL A 456 25.20 -15.45 -22.16
N VAL A 457 26.24 -16.26 -22.29
CA VAL A 457 27.42 -15.93 -23.09
C VAL A 457 27.65 -17.07 -24.08
N ILE A 458 27.71 -16.71 -25.36
CA ILE A 458 27.99 -17.62 -26.44
C ILE A 458 29.42 -17.34 -26.90
N SER A 459 30.28 -18.35 -26.84
CA SER A 459 31.61 -18.31 -27.42
C SER A 459 31.56 -19.07 -28.75
N PRO A 460 32.03 -18.50 -29.86
CA PRO A 460 32.06 -19.17 -31.17
C PRO A 460 33.02 -20.34 -31.21
#